data_df2d516bf00d03e5e97a08fcdddaca38
#
_entry.id   df2d516bf00d03e5e97a08fcdddaca38
#
_cell.length_a   1.000
_cell.length_b   1.000
_cell.length_c   1.000
_cell.angle_alpha   90.00
_cell.angle_beta   90.00
_cell.angle_gamma   90.00
#
_symmetry.space_group_name_H-M   'P 1'
#
loop_
_entity.id
_entity.type
_entity.pdbx_description
1 polymer ?
#
loop_
_entity_poly.entity_id
_entity_poly.type
_entity_poly.pdbx_seq_one_letter_code
_entity_poly.pdbx_strand_id
1 'polypeptide(L)'
;LVAAALLVALAFRPWRQLAGGALLSPLLAALVITPWLWALPWLQHLPLRLQLSGACLILLMLGWPLAMLVFGAVALATGWIAPVTPAAQLDMALWLGMVPATLALGLGWVLRRWVAHNPFVYILGRAFLGTALCLFAAGTLAHWSGQALGANVEPGLALVARWLMAWGDAIMTGMIVAICVAFRPQWLATWSDRLYLKAP
;
A
#
# COMPACT_ATOMS: atom_id res chain seq x y z
N LEU A 1 -9.45 -12.49 -8.94
CA LEU A 1 -8.30 -11.58 -8.94
C LEU A 1 -7.43 -11.78 -7.69
N VAL A 2 -7.98 -11.71 -6.46
CA VAL A 2 -7.21 -11.88 -5.20
C VAL A 2 -6.45 -13.21 -5.19
N ALA A 3 -7.14 -14.33 -5.45
CA ALA A 3 -6.50 -15.66 -5.48
C ALA A 3 -5.38 -15.73 -6.53
N ALA A 4 -5.56 -15.17 -7.71
CA ALA A 4 -4.54 -15.13 -8.74
C ALA A 4 -3.30 -14.33 -8.30
N ALA A 5 -3.50 -13.16 -7.68
CA ALA A 5 -2.40 -12.36 -7.16
C ALA A 5 -1.62 -13.10 -6.05
N LEU A 6 -2.32 -13.82 -5.16
CA LEU A 6 -1.69 -14.62 -4.11
C LEU A 6 -0.90 -15.81 -4.69
N LEU A 7 -1.44 -16.51 -5.68
CA LEU A 7 -0.75 -17.62 -6.34
C LEU A 7 0.53 -17.14 -7.05
N VAL A 8 0.45 -16.04 -7.78
CA VAL A 8 1.63 -15.43 -8.40
C VAL A 8 2.65 -15.02 -7.36
N ALA A 9 2.21 -14.38 -6.26
CA ALA A 9 3.11 -13.98 -5.18
C ALA A 9 3.82 -15.17 -4.53
N LEU A 10 3.12 -16.29 -4.33
CA LEU A 10 3.70 -17.53 -3.80
C LEU A 10 4.71 -18.15 -4.76
N ALA A 11 4.47 -18.07 -6.08
CA ALA A 11 5.41 -18.58 -7.09
C ALA A 11 6.78 -17.90 -7.03
N PHE A 12 6.84 -16.63 -6.62
CA PHE A 12 8.10 -15.88 -6.41
C PHE A 12 8.86 -16.27 -5.12
N ARG A 13 8.36 -17.23 -4.32
CA ARG A 13 8.99 -17.73 -3.08
C ARG A 13 9.39 -16.60 -2.12
N PRO A 14 8.44 -15.78 -1.65
CA PRO A 14 8.71 -14.56 -0.87
C PRO A 14 9.45 -14.78 0.45
N TRP A 15 9.38 -16.00 1.02
CA TRP A 15 10.12 -16.37 2.24
C TRP A 15 11.63 -16.25 2.11
N ARG A 16 12.18 -16.32 0.90
CA ARG A 16 13.62 -16.09 0.67
C ARG A 16 14.06 -14.68 1.01
N GLN A 17 13.17 -13.70 0.88
CA GLN A 17 13.45 -12.31 1.24
C GLN A 17 13.55 -12.12 2.76
N LEU A 18 12.93 -13.00 3.54
CA LEU A 18 12.97 -12.97 5.00
C LEU A 18 14.24 -13.62 5.59
N ALA A 19 14.99 -14.38 4.82
CA ALA A 19 16.18 -15.07 5.29
C ALA A 19 17.26 -14.14 5.86
N GLY A 20 17.29 -12.87 5.42
CA GLY A 20 18.19 -11.83 5.94
C GLY A 20 17.77 -11.20 7.26
N GLY A 21 16.57 -11.50 7.78
CA GLY A 21 16.04 -10.98 9.05
C GLY A 21 15.66 -9.49 9.05
N ALA A 22 16.19 -8.67 8.16
CA ALA A 22 15.99 -7.22 8.16
C ALA A 22 14.51 -6.82 7.90
N LEU A 23 13.78 -7.62 7.14
CA LEU A 23 12.39 -7.35 6.79
C LEU A 23 11.38 -7.89 7.81
N LEU A 24 11.82 -8.60 8.85
CA LEU A 24 10.91 -9.13 9.88
C LEU A 24 10.21 -8.01 10.66
N SER A 25 10.94 -6.97 11.05
CA SER A 25 10.36 -5.84 11.80
C SER A 25 9.28 -5.10 10.99
N PRO A 26 9.52 -4.67 9.73
CA PRO A 26 8.46 -4.06 8.93
C PRO A 26 7.32 -5.01 8.59
N LEU A 27 7.58 -6.31 8.42
CA LEU A 27 6.54 -7.31 8.22
C LEU A 27 5.61 -7.41 9.43
N LEU A 28 6.17 -7.55 10.64
CA LEU A 28 5.39 -7.61 11.87
C LEU A 28 4.63 -6.32 12.12
N ALA A 29 5.26 -5.16 11.90
CA ALA A 29 4.60 -3.87 12.00
C ALA A 29 3.40 -3.76 11.05
N ALA A 30 3.55 -4.18 9.79
CA ALA A 30 2.47 -4.19 8.82
C ALA A 30 1.32 -5.12 9.25
N LEU A 31 1.63 -6.33 9.72
CA LEU A 31 0.61 -7.30 10.15
C LEU A 31 -0.13 -6.88 11.44
N VAL A 32 0.50 -6.10 12.31
CA VAL A 32 -0.13 -5.64 13.56
C VAL A 32 -0.90 -4.35 13.35
N ILE A 33 -0.33 -3.37 12.67
CA ILE A 33 -0.90 -2.02 12.58
C ILE A 33 -1.99 -1.93 11.51
N THR A 34 -1.76 -2.50 10.33
CA THR A 34 -2.66 -2.31 9.18
C THR A 34 -4.06 -2.88 9.39
N PRO A 35 -4.28 -4.04 10.06
CA PRO A 35 -5.64 -4.54 10.31
C PRO A 35 -6.48 -3.56 11.14
N TRP A 36 -5.89 -2.87 12.11
CA TRP A 36 -6.58 -1.84 12.90
C TRP A 36 -6.94 -0.63 12.07
N LEU A 37 -6.04 -0.16 11.19
CA LEU A 37 -6.33 0.94 10.26
C LEU A 37 -7.50 0.60 9.34
N TRP A 38 -7.56 -0.64 8.85
CA TRP A 38 -8.63 -1.09 7.97
C TRP A 38 -9.94 -1.38 8.72
N ALA A 39 -9.88 -1.77 9.99
CA ALA A 39 -11.05 -2.01 10.84
C ALA A 39 -11.70 -0.71 11.35
N LEU A 40 -10.94 0.37 11.48
CA LEU A 40 -11.35 1.60 12.16
C LEU A 40 -12.71 2.17 11.70
N PRO A 41 -13.00 2.33 10.39
CA PRO A 41 -14.28 2.86 9.94
C PRO A 41 -15.47 1.95 10.25
N TRP A 42 -15.25 0.65 10.36
CA TRP A 42 -16.27 -0.33 10.73
C TRP A 42 -16.57 -0.29 12.22
N LEU A 43 -15.57 -0.06 13.05
CA LEU A 43 -15.71 0.05 14.50
C LEU A 43 -16.41 1.35 14.92
N GLN A 44 -16.15 2.44 14.18
CA GLN A 44 -16.70 3.75 14.50
C GLN A 44 -18.05 4.04 13.84
N HIS A 45 -18.60 3.11 13.04
CA HIS A 45 -19.85 3.26 12.30
C HIS A 45 -19.93 4.58 11.49
N LEU A 46 -18.80 5.01 10.94
CA LEU A 46 -18.72 6.26 10.16
C LEU A 46 -19.55 6.15 8.88
N PRO A 47 -20.31 7.22 8.53
CA PRO A 47 -21.09 7.24 7.29
C PRO A 47 -20.21 7.20 6.04
N LEU A 48 -18.98 7.74 6.13
CA LEU A 48 -17.94 7.67 5.10
C LEU A 48 -16.86 6.67 5.55
N ARG A 49 -16.62 5.68 4.71
CA ARG A 49 -15.54 4.68 4.96
C ARG A 49 -14.20 5.25 4.53
N LEU A 50 -13.72 6.23 5.27
CA LEU A 50 -12.39 6.82 5.05
C LEU A 50 -11.34 5.88 5.68
N GLN A 51 -10.59 5.20 4.84
CA GLN A 51 -9.57 4.22 5.25
C GLN A 51 -8.21 4.62 4.70
N LEU A 52 -7.22 4.67 5.58
CA LEU A 52 -5.83 4.71 5.17
C LEU A 52 -5.43 3.31 4.64
N SER A 53 -4.86 3.28 3.46
CA SER A 53 -4.49 2.04 2.80
C SER A 53 -3.17 1.44 3.33
N GLY A 54 -2.12 2.27 3.42
CA GLY A 54 -0.76 1.84 3.73
C GLY A 54 -0.11 0.95 2.67
N ALA A 55 -0.81 0.65 1.56
CA ALA A 55 -0.37 -0.34 0.57
C ALA A 55 0.96 0.02 -0.10
N CYS A 56 1.13 1.29 -0.46
CA CYS A 56 2.36 1.75 -1.10
C CYS A 56 3.56 1.68 -0.13
N LEU A 57 3.36 2.00 1.15
CA LEU A 57 4.38 1.85 2.18
C LEU A 57 4.80 0.38 2.32
N ILE A 58 3.82 -0.52 2.48
CA ILE A 58 4.07 -1.96 2.61
C ILE A 58 4.80 -2.51 1.38
N LEU A 59 4.41 -2.08 0.18
CA LEU A 59 5.13 -2.43 -1.06
C LEU A 59 6.59 -1.96 -1.03
N LEU A 60 6.85 -0.73 -0.61
CA LEU A 60 8.22 -0.17 -0.58
C LEU A 60 9.10 -0.89 0.45
N MET A 61 8.51 -1.27 1.58
CA MET A 61 9.23 -1.97 2.66
C MET A 61 9.44 -3.46 2.36
N LEU A 62 8.43 -4.18 1.89
CA LEU A 62 8.47 -5.64 1.76
C LEU A 62 8.69 -6.15 0.33
N GLY A 63 8.48 -5.27 -0.66
CA GLY A 63 8.44 -5.69 -2.06
C GLY A 63 7.11 -6.36 -2.43
N TRP A 64 6.84 -6.48 -3.74
CA TRP A 64 5.54 -6.90 -4.25
C TRP A 64 5.07 -8.29 -3.77
N PRO A 65 5.90 -9.37 -3.81
CA PRO A 65 5.41 -10.70 -3.44
C PRO A 65 4.99 -10.82 -1.96
N LEU A 66 5.80 -10.26 -1.04
CA LEU A 66 5.46 -10.26 0.39
C LEU A 66 4.26 -9.34 0.66
N ALA A 67 4.19 -8.18 0.02
CA ALA A 67 3.09 -7.24 0.20
C ALA A 67 1.74 -7.88 -0.15
N MET A 68 1.65 -8.67 -1.25
CA MET A 68 0.42 -9.37 -1.63
C MET A 68 -0.05 -10.33 -0.53
N LEU A 69 0.86 -11.11 0.07
CA LEU A 69 0.53 -12.02 1.17
C LEU A 69 0.08 -11.26 2.42
N VAL A 70 0.76 -10.16 2.73
CA VAL A 70 0.40 -9.30 3.87
C VAL A 70 -1.01 -8.74 3.69
N PHE A 71 -1.40 -8.25 2.50
CA PHE A 71 -2.75 -7.73 2.28
C PHE A 71 -3.82 -8.80 2.46
N GLY A 72 -3.57 -10.02 2.01
CA GLY A 72 -4.46 -11.15 2.28
C GLY A 72 -4.60 -11.44 3.78
N ALA A 73 -3.49 -11.51 4.49
CA ALA A 73 -3.47 -11.75 5.93
C ALA A 73 -4.13 -10.61 6.73
N VAL A 74 -3.86 -9.36 6.35
CA VAL A 74 -4.47 -8.14 6.93
C VAL A 74 -5.98 -8.15 6.77
N ALA A 75 -6.48 -8.44 5.57
CA ALA A 75 -7.91 -8.50 5.31
C ALA A 75 -8.61 -9.58 6.16
N LEU A 76 -8.00 -10.75 6.32
CA LEU A 76 -8.50 -11.80 7.20
C LEU A 76 -8.49 -11.35 8.67
N ALA A 77 -7.39 -10.76 9.13
CA ALA A 77 -7.26 -10.27 10.50
C ALA A 77 -8.28 -9.14 10.80
N THR A 78 -8.57 -8.28 9.83
CA THR A 78 -9.60 -7.23 9.97
C THR A 78 -10.98 -7.83 10.28
N GLY A 79 -11.32 -8.99 9.69
CA GLY A 79 -12.57 -9.67 9.95
C GLY A 79 -12.69 -10.27 11.36
N TRP A 80 -11.58 -10.45 12.08
CA TRP A 80 -11.59 -10.85 13.49
C TRP A 80 -11.74 -9.65 14.44
N ILE A 81 -11.31 -8.46 13.97
CA ILE A 81 -11.35 -7.23 14.77
C ILE A 81 -12.70 -6.52 14.64
N ALA A 82 -13.29 -6.51 13.46
CA ALA A 82 -14.53 -5.81 13.16
C ALA A 82 -15.53 -6.73 12.45
N PRO A 83 -16.85 -6.46 12.54
CA PRO A 83 -17.90 -7.25 11.89
C PRO A 83 -17.92 -6.99 10.37
N VAL A 84 -16.88 -7.44 9.68
CA VAL A 84 -16.71 -7.28 8.24
C VAL A 84 -17.10 -8.58 7.53
N THR A 85 -17.95 -8.49 6.51
CA THR A 85 -18.33 -9.67 5.72
C THR A 85 -17.14 -10.19 4.90
N PRO A 86 -17.09 -11.51 4.59
CA PRO A 86 -16.00 -12.07 3.78
C PRO A 86 -15.86 -11.40 2.40
N ALA A 87 -16.97 -10.99 1.80
CA ALA A 87 -16.95 -10.25 0.54
C ALA A 87 -16.25 -8.89 0.70
N ALA A 88 -16.56 -8.14 1.76
CA ALA A 88 -15.92 -6.87 2.04
C ALA A 88 -14.43 -7.03 2.39
N GLN A 89 -14.03 -8.13 3.04
CA GLN A 89 -12.61 -8.44 3.27
C GLN A 89 -11.84 -8.63 1.95
N LEU A 90 -12.43 -9.36 0.98
CA LEU A 90 -11.84 -9.55 -0.34
C LEU A 90 -11.74 -8.23 -1.11
N ASP A 91 -12.78 -7.39 -1.03
CA ASP A 91 -12.76 -6.07 -1.63
C ASP A 91 -11.69 -5.16 -1.02
N MET A 92 -11.54 -5.19 0.31
CA MET A 92 -10.47 -4.46 1.00
C MET A 92 -9.08 -4.96 0.57
N ALA A 93 -8.86 -6.28 0.54
CA ALA A 93 -7.60 -6.84 0.08
C ALA A 93 -7.28 -6.38 -1.35
N LEU A 94 -8.27 -6.35 -2.23
CA LEU A 94 -8.09 -5.98 -3.63
C LEU A 94 -7.87 -4.47 -3.78
N TRP A 95 -8.84 -3.66 -3.33
CA TRP A 95 -8.89 -2.24 -3.65
C TRP A 95 -8.06 -1.34 -2.74
N LEU A 96 -7.88 -1.70 -1.46
CA LEU A 96 -7.00 -0.98 -0.54
C LEU A 96 -5.56 -1.49 -0.58
N GLY A 97 -5.35 -2.78 -0.91
CA GLY A 97 -4.03 -3.41 -0.87
C GLY A 97 -3.41 -3.65 -2.24
N MET A 98 -3.93 -4.66 -2.95
CA MET A 98 -3.27 -5.26 -4.11
C MET A 98 -3.22 -4.34 -5.33
N VAL A 99 -4.33 -3.64 -5.65
CA VAL A 99 -4.40 -2.75 -6.82
C VAL A 99 -3.45 -1.57 -6.68
N PRO A 100 -3.50 -0.75 -5.59
CA PRO A 100 -2.60 0.39 -5.47
C PRO A 100 -1.13 -0.04 -5.39
N ALA A 101 -0.81 -1.15 -4.72
CA ALA A 101 0.56 -1.68 -4.67
C ALA A 101 1.05 -2.12 -6.05
N THR A 102 0.20 -2.73 -6.87
CA THR A 102 0.58 -3.15 -8.23
C THR A 102 0.79 -1.94 -9.14
N LEU A 103 -0.06 -0.91 -9.03
CA LEU A 103 0.13 0.37 -9.74
C LEU A 103 1.44 1.05 -9.29
N ALA A 104 1.74 1.06 -8.00
CA ALA A 104 2.97 1.64 -7.46
C ALA A 104 4.23 0.85 -7.87
N LEU A 105 4.12 -0.47 -8.07
CA LEU A 105 5.19 -1.27 -8.67
C LEU A 105 5.45 -0.83 -10.11
N GLY A 106 4.40 -0.70 -10.93
CA GLY A 106 4.49 -0.24 -12.31
C GLY A 106 5.07 1.17 -12.41
N LEU A 107 4.58 2.10 -11.59
CA LEU A 107 5.13 3.46 -11.51
C LEU A 107 6.61 3.45 -11.10
N GLY A 108 6.98 2.61 -10.12
CA GLY A 108 8.38 2.45 -9.72
C GLY A 108 9.28 1.94 -10.84
N TRP A 109 8.78 1.06 -11.72
CA TRP A 109 9.49 0.63 -12.92
C TRP A 109 9.66 1.78 -13.93
N VAL A 110 8.61 2.55 -14.19
CA VAL A 110 8.64 3.73 -15.07
C VAL A 110 9.65 4.77 -14.56
N LEU A 111 9.57 5.13 -13.27
CA LEU A 111 10.49 6.10 -12.67
C LEU A 111 11.97 5.67 -12.80
N ARG A 112 12.26 4.37 -12.56
CA ARG A 112 13.61 3.85 -12.71
C ARG A 112 14.14 3.92 -14.15
N ARG A 113 13.25 3.86 -15.13
CA ARG A 113 13.67 3.88 -16.55
C ARG A 113 13.86 5.29 -17.10
N TRP A 114 13.08 6.26 -16.61
CA TRP A 114 12.98 7.58 -17.24
C TRP A 114 13.54 8.72 -16.39
N VAL A 115 13.74 8.50 -15.10
CA VAL A 115 14.16 9.57 -14.17
C VAL A 115 15.50 9.20 -13.51
N ALA A 116 16.32 10.25 -13.23
CA ALA A 116 17.59 10.08 -12.56
C ALA A 116 17.47 9.37 -11.21
N HIS A 117 18.44 8.53 -10.87
CA HIS A 117 18.44 7.72 -9.64
C HIS A 117 18.96 8.56 -8.47
N ASN A 118 18.11 9.42 -7.92
CA ASN A 118 18.41 10.27 -6.77
C ASN A 118 17.54 9.88 -5.56
N PRO A 119 18.02 10.04 -4.31
CA PRO A 119 17.23 9.85 -3.11
C PRO A 119 15.93 10.67 -3.09
N PHE A 120 15.99 11.91 -3.59
CA PHE A 120 14.81 12.78 -3.72
C PHE A 120 13.74 12.19 -4.65
N VAL A 121 14.14 11.62 -5.77
CA VAL A 121 13.20 10.95 -6.70
C VAL A 121 12.56 9.74 -6.03
N TYR A 122 13.30 9.00 -5.21
CA TYR A 122 12.74 7.89 -4.46
C TYR A 122 11.74 8.35 -3.40
N ILE A 123 12.08 9.36 -2.59
CA ILE A 123 11.23 9.82 -1.48
C ILE A 123 10.05 10.64 -2.04
N LEU A 124 10.32 11.70 -2.81
CA LEU A 124 9.26 12.59 -3.29
C LEU A 124 8.51 12.02 -4.50
N GLY A 125 9.22 11.42 -5.45
CA GLY A 125 8.61 10.89 -6.67
C GLY A 125 7.88 9.57 -6.42
N ARG A 126 8.54 8.61 -5.78
CA ARG A 126 8.00 7.25 -5.64
C ARG A 126 7.17 7.07 -4.37
N ALA A 127 7.68 7.53 -3.21
CA ALA A 127 6.99 7.30 -1.94
C ALA A 127 5.90 8.33 -1.68
N PHE A 128 6.07 9.58 -2.05
CA PHE A 128 5.06 10.62 -1.81
C PHE A 128 4.11 10.78 -3.00
N LEU A 129 4.53 11.39 -4.11
CA LEU A 129 3.66 11.64 -5.26
C LEU A 129 3.13 10.35 -5.90
N GLY A 130 3.98 9.33 -5.98
CA GLY A 130 3.61 8.03 -6.50
C GLY A 130 2.51 7.37 -5.68
N THR A 131 2.56 7.48 -4.35
CA THR A 131 1.49 6.99 -3.47
C THR A 131 0.18 7.72 -3.73
N ALA A 132 0.19 9.07 -3.77
CA ALA A 132 -1.01 9.85 -4.04
C ALA A 132 -1.67 9.46 -5.37
N LEU A 133 -0.87 9.37 -6.44
CA LEU A 133 -1.36 9.01 -7.77
C LEU A 133 -1.89 7.58 -7.83
N CYS A 134 -1.17 6.60 -7.27
CA CYS A 134 -1.57 5.20 -7.33
C CYS A 134 -2.81 4.92 -6.49
N LEU A 135 -2.92 5.51 -5.32
CA LEU A 135 -4.12 5.37 -4.47
C LEU A 135 -5.33 6.06 -5.07
N PHE A 136 -5.17 7.26 -5.61
CA PHE A 136 -6.26 7.93 -6.29
C PHE A 136 -6.72 7.14 -7.53
N ALA A 137 -5.79 6.65 -8.35
CA ALA A 137 -6.10 5.81 -9.51
C ALA A 137 -6.81 4.50 -9.08
N ALA A 138 -6.32 3.83 -8.05
CA ALA A 138 -6.97 2.63 -7.51
C ALA A 138 -8.38 2.95 -6.97
N GLY A 139 -8.52 4.07 -6.27
CA GLY A 139 -9.80 4.54 -5.76
C GLY A 139 -10.82 4.88 -6.86
N THR A 140 -10.37 5.50 -7.96
CA THR A 140 -11.23 5.78 -9.13
C THR A 140 -11.64 4.50 -9.84
N LEU A 141 -10.72 3.54 -10.01
CA LEU A 141 -11.03 2.23 -10.56
C LEU A 141 -12.04 1.47 -9.69
N ALA A 142 -11.88 1.52 -8.37
CA ALA A 142 -12.84 0.96 -7.42
C ALA A 142 -14.23 1.61 -7.56
N HIS A 143 -14.28 2.92 -7.72
CA HIS A 143 -15.54 3.65 -7.93
C HIS A 143 -16.24 3.19 -9.22
N TRP A 144 -15.52 3.10 -10.33
CA TRP A 144 -16.07 2.62 -11.60
C TRP A 144 -16.49 1.15 -11.56
N SER A 145 -15.88 0.33 -10.71
CA SER A 145 -16.31 -1.05 -10.47
C SER A 145 -17.52 -1.19 -9.53
N GLY A 146 -18.13 -0.07 -9.11
CA GLY A 146 -19.32 -0.06 -8.26
C GLY A 146 -19.03 -0.07 -6.75
N GLN A 147 -17.78 0.13 -6.33
CA GLN A 147 -17.43 0.20 -4.91
C GLN A 147 -17.81 1.57 -4.33
N ALA A 148 -18.87 1.59 -3.52
CA ALA A 148 -19.34 2.79 -2.84
C ALA A 148 -18.49 3.12 -1.60
N LEU A 149 -18.20 4.41 -1.38
CA LEU A 149 -17.52 4.92 -0.18
C LEU A 149 -18.41 4.96 1.06
N GLY A 150 -19.71 4.85 0.89
CA GLY A 150 -20.74 4.88 1.93
C GLY A 150 -22.13 4.88 1.32
N ALA A 151 -23.16 4.69 2.17
CA ALA A 151 -24.54 4.82 1.75
C ALA A 151 -24.86 6.30 1.50
N ASN A 152 -25.46 6.64 0.35
CA ASN A 152 -25.94 8.00 0.01
C ASN A 152 -24.84 9.08 -0.17
N VAL A 153 -23.63 8.71 -0.60
CA VAL A 153 -22.59 9.70 -0.93
C VAL A 153 -22.68 10.09 -2.40
N GLU A 154 -22.77 11.37 -2.69
CA GLU A 154 -22.76 11.88 -4.06
C GLU A 154 -21.44 11.49 -4.77
N PRO A 155 -21.49 11.06 -6.06
CA PRO A 155 -20.28 10.61 -6.77
C PRO A 155 -19.15 11.63 -6.80
N GLY A 156 -19.46 12.93 -6.93
CA GLY A 156 -18.47 14.00 -6.89
C GLY A 156 -17.77 14.12 -5.55
N LEU A 157 -18.53 14.06 -4.46
CA LEU A 157 -17.98 14.09 -3.11
C LEU A 157 -17.13 12.85 -2.79
N ALA A 158 -17.53 11.69 -3.31
CA ALA A 158 -16.76 10.46 -3.18
C ALA A 158 -15.38 10.56 -3.83
N LEU A 159 -15.26 11.17 -4.99
CA LEU A 159 -13.96 11.37 -5.67
C LEU A 159 -13.08 12.36 -4.90
N VAL A 160 -13.64 13.47 -4.40
CA VAL A 160 -12.90 14.42 -3.56
C VAL A 160 -12.40 13.75 -2.28
N ALA A 161 -13.23 12.96 -1.62
CA ALA A 161 -12.84 12.22 -0.42
C ALA A 161 -11.68 11.23 -0.73
N ARG A 162 -11.75 10.48 -1.84
CA ARG A 162 -10.67 9.58 -2.28
C ARG A 162 -9.36 10.32 -2.56
N TRP A 163 -9.46 11.50 -3.18
CA TRP A 163 -8.31 12.36 -3.43
C TRP A 163 -7.63 12.81 -2.12
N LEU A 164 -8.41 13.31 -1.17
CA LEU A 164 -7.88 13.72 0.14
C LEU A 164 -7.26 12.56 0.91
N MET A 165 -7.89 11.38 0.89
CA MET A 165 -7.34 10.18 1.52
C MET A 165 -6.01 9.74 0.87
N ALA A 166 -5.91 9.81 -0.46
CA ALA A 166 -4.69 9.50 -1.17
C ALA A 166 -3.51 10.42 -0.76
N TRP A 167 -3.79 11.71 -0.53
CA TRP A 167 -2.79 12.64 0.00
C TRP A 167 -2.42 12.34 1.46
N GLY A 168 -3.38 12.00 2.31
CA GLY A 168 -3.11 11.57 3.68
C GLY A 168 -2.15 10.38 3.75
N ASP A 169 -2.43 9.35 2.96
CA ASP A 169 -1.56 8.16 2.84
C ASP A 169 -0.18 8.52 2.25
N ALA A 170 -0.14 9.43 1.26
CA ALA A 170 1.10 9.86 0.63
C ALA A 170 2.02 10.60 1.61
N ILE A 171 1.47 11.47 2.44
CA ILE A 171 2.22 12.19 3.48
C ILE A 171 2.82 11.17 4.46
N MET A 172 2.00 10.26 4.99
CA MET A 172 2.46 9.24 5.92
C MET A 172 3.53 8.34 5.29
N THR A 173 3.29 7.87 4.07
CA THR A 173 4.25 7.03 3.35
C THR A 173 5.55 7.76 3.07
N GLY A 174 5.49 9.00 2.58
CA GLY A 174 6.66 9.81 2.29
C GLY A 174 7.51 10.09 3.52
N MET A 175 6.88 10.44 4.64
CA MET A 175 7.56 10.69 5.93
C MET A 175 8.25 9.42 6.45
N ILE A 176 7.53 8.30 6.51
CA ILE A 176 8.09 7.03 7.02
C ILE A 176 9.23 6.56 6.13
N VAL A 177 9.08 6.64 4.80
CA VAL A 177 10.13 6.26 3.86
C VAL A 177 11.35 7.17 3.98
N ALA A 178 11.18 8.49 4.17
CA ALA A 178 12.29 9.42 4.40
C ALA A 178 13.07 9.05 5.68
N ILE A 179 12.36 8.74 6.76
CA ILE A 179 12.98 8.28 8.03
C ILE A 179 13.71 6.95 7.80
N CYS A 180 13.09 5.99 7.10
CA CYS A 180 13.72 4.70 6.81
C CYS A 180 14.98 4.86 5.94
N VAL A 181 14.96 5.69 4.92
CA VAL A 181 16.14 5.97 4.08
C VAL A 181 17.28 6.56 4.91
N ALA A 182 16.97 7.45 5.85
CA ALA A 182 17.98 8.10 6.70
C ALA A 182 18.58 7.17 7.78
N PHE A 183 17.74 6.35 8.42
CA PHE A 183 18.15 5.63 9.64
C PHE A 183 18.17 4.10 9.49
N ARG A 184 17.33 3.53 8.62
CA ARG A 184 17.14 2.07 8.46
C ARG A 184 16.85 1.69 7.00
N PRO A 185 17.76 1.99 6.06
CA PRO A 185 17.55 1.69 4.64
C PRO A 185 17.31 0.19 4.35
N GLN A 186 17.81 -0.70 5.22
CA GLN A 186 17.59 -2.14 5.12
C GLN A 186 16.12 -2.57 5.34
N TRP A 187 15.24 -1.71 5.85
CA TRP A 187 13.81 -1.96 5.98
C TRP A 187 13.03 -1.73 4.68
N LEU A 188 13.70 -1.19 3.66
CA LEU A 188 13.11 -0.90 2.36
C LEU A 188 13.63 -1.89 1.31
N ALA A 189 12.87 -2.96 1.04
CA ALA A 189 13.24 -3.96 0.03
C ALA A 189 13.40 -3.35 -1.38
N THR A 190 12.80 -2.19 -1.64
CA THR A 190 12.87 -1.51 -2.94
C THR A 190 13.94 -0.44 -3.03
N TRP A 191 14.67 -0.19 -1.93
CA TRP A 191 15.80 0.73 -1.87
C TRP A 191 17.12 0.00 -2.19
N SER A 192 18.06 0.70 -2.79
CA SER A 192 19.42 0.21 -3.00
C SER A 192 20.39 1.39 -2.98
N ASP A 193 21.33 1.39 -2.03
CA ASP A 193 22.38 2.40 -1.92
C ASP A 193 23.21 2.51 -3.19
N ARG A 194 23.45 1.38 -3.87
CA ARG A 194 24.19 1.33 -5.13
C ARG A 194 23.52 2.11 -6.26
N LEU A 195 22.18 2.22 -6.23
CA LEU A 195 21.41 2.90 -7.27
C LEU A 195 21.20 4.38 -6.94
N TYR A 196 21.00 4.72 -5.67
CA TYR A 196 20.54 6.05 -5.28
C TYR A 196 21.62 6.93 -4.63
N LEU A 197 22.71 6.35 -4.11
CA LEU A 197 23.80 7.07 -3.44
C LEU A 197 25.10 7.12 -4.26
N LYS A 198 25.21 6.43 -5.41
CA LYS A 198 26.36 6.64 -6.29
C LYS A 198 26.26 8.02 -6.93
N ALA A 199 27.20 8.87 -6.56
CA ALA A 199 27.48 10.08 -7.34
C ALA A 199 27.80 9.72 -8.79
N PRO A 200 27.42 10.57 -9.74
CA PRO A 200 27.70 10.39 -11.15
C PRO A 200 29.20 10.30 -11.43
#